data_21c2f3fb469763a60e4f0942394b1fa2
#
_entry.id   21c2f3fb469763a60e4f0942394b1fa2
#
_cell.length_a   1.000
_cell.length_b   1.000
_cell.length_c   1.000
_cell.angle_alpha   90.00
_cell.angle_beta   90.00
_cell.angle_gamma   90.00
#
_symmetry.space_group_name_H-M   'P 1'
#
loop_
_entity.id
_entity.type
_entity.pdbx_description
1 polymer ?
#
loop_
_entity_poly.entity_id
_entity_poly.type
_entity_poly.pdbx_seq_one_letter_code
_entity_poly.pdbx_strand_id
1 'polypeptide(L)'
;MSSIRGVMLLPISAKSYRSHTAHHAFLNKVNAPETVADPNLVLSRLVENRVRGEVAQQLSPTDYRVLRWEQRDIQNRFFVRFRELDGVFEAGNRTTVILEVKASASKSSIKSGLAQLRAAVKTASHAQPKIVGILAIADMGEWFDTFGQSATRPLADHFAGMDVTLPDWPARLPEDRTDGIFVTLVPSEVLAGWLAVEPQELLQ
;
A
#
# COMPACT_ATOMS: atom_id res chain seq x y z
N MET A 1 25.54 -0.57 8.09
CA MET A 1 24.28 0.15 7.83
C MET A 1 24.21 0.42 6.33
N SER A 2 23.16 0.01 5.63
CA SER A 2 23.03 0.34 4.20
C SER A 2 22.77 1.84 4.06
N SER A 3 23.66 2.53 3.33
CA SER A 3 23.48 3.95 3.05
C SER A 3 22.41 4.13 1.97
N ILE A 4 21.40 4.93 2.25
CA ILE A 4 20.33 5.32 1.32
C ILE A 4 20.55 6.78 0.94
N ARG A 5 20.40 7.13 -0.35
CA ARG A 5 20.48 8.50 -0.84
C ARG A 5 19.60 8.72 -2.08
N GLY A 6 19.46 9.96 -2.52
CA GLY A 6 18.72 10.29 -3.74
C GLY A 6 17.26 9.82 -3.71
N VAL A 7 16.63 9.90 -2.52
CA VAL A 7 15.24 9.50 -2.33
C VAL A 7 14.32 10.54 -2.94
N MET A 8 13.36 10.10 -3.74
CA MET A 8 12.35 10.96 -4.36
C MET A 8 11.08 10.18 -4.67
N LEU A 9 9.97 10.86 -4.70
CA LEU A 9 8.71 10.37 -5.27
C LEU A 9 8.65 10.78 -6.74
N LEU A 10 8.26 9.85 -7.60
CA LEU A 10 8.15 10.03 -9.04
C LEU A 10 6.73 9.67 -9.51
N PRO A 11 6.24 10.29 -10.59
CA PRO A 11 5.01 9.84 -11.22
C PRO A 11 5.23 8.47 -11.88
N ILE A 12 4.15 7.68 -12.00
CA ILE A 12 4.18 6.38 -12.70
C ILE A 12 4.66 6.52 -14.15
N SER A 13 4.39 7.67 -14.76
CA SER A 13 4.83 8.00 -16.12
C SER A 13 6.31 8.30 -16.25
N ALA A 14 7.07 8.40 -15.15
CA ALA A 14 8.50 8.74 -15.17
C ALA A 14 9.29 7.76 -16.05
N LYS A 15 10.07 8.31 -17.01
CA LYS A 15 10.83 7.52 -17.99
C LYS A 15 11.75 6.49 -17.33
N SER A 16 12.44 6.86 -16.25
CA SER A 16 13.35 5.98 -15.52
C SER A 16 12.64 4.77 -14.90
N TYR A 17 11.44 4.99 -14.35
CA TYR A 17 10.61 3.91 -13.81
C TYR A 17 10.05 3.02 -14.90
N ARG A 18 9.51 3.60 -15.98
CA ARG A 18 9.00 2.83 -17.13
C ARG A 18 10.07 1.96 -17.78
N SER A 19 11.30 2.47 -17.93
CA SER A 19 12.40 1.68 -18.44
C SER A 19 12.78 0.52 -17.52
N HIS A 20 12.74 0.75 -16.20
CA HIS A 20 12.99 -0.28 -15.19
C HIS A 20 11.92 -1.39 -15.24
N THR A 21 10.64 -1.03 -15.24
CA THR A 21 9.54 -2.01 -15.31
C THR A 21 9.51 -2.77 -16.63
N ALA A 22 9.77 -2.12 -17.75
CA ALA A 22 9.86 -2.78 -19.06
C ALA A 22 10.99 -3.82 -19.10
N HIS A 23 12.15 -3.51 -18.53
CA HIS A 23 13.25 -4.46 -18.42
C HIS A 23 12.90 -5.67 -17.56
N HIS A 24 12.28 -5.46 -16.39
CA HIS A 24 11.83 -6.54 -15.53
C HIS A 24 10.72 -7.38 -16.18
N ALA A 25 9.76 -6.76 -16.86
CA ALA A 25 8.72 -7.47 -17.60
C ALA A 25 9.30 -8.35 -18.71
N PHE A 26 10.32 -7.88 -19.42
CA PHE A 26 11.03 -8.67 -20.43
C PHE A 26 11.71 -9.90 -19.80
N LEU A 27 12.45 -9.72 -18.70
CA LEU A 27 13.10 -10.82 -17.99
C LEU A 27 12.09 -11.86 -17.48
N ASN A 28 10.94 -11.41 -16.99
CA ASN A 28 9.88 -12.30 -16.50
C ASN A 28 9.22 -13.08 -17.65
N LYS A 29 8.98 -12.46 -18.81
CA LYS A 29 8.41 -13.15 -19.99
C LYS A 29 9.29 -14.28 -20.50
N VAL A 30 10.59 -14.14 -20.43
CA VAL A 30 11.55 -15.17 -20.84
C VAL A 30 11.47 -16.41 -19.94
N ASN A 31 10.98 -16.23 -18.70
CA ASN A 31 10.99 -17.27 -17.67
C ASN A 31 9.59 -17.80 -17.26
N ALA A 32 8.49 -17.24 -17.80
CA ALA A 32 7.15 -17.61 -17.39
C ALA A 32 6.34 -18.24 -18.52
N PRO A 33 5.64 -19.36 -18.28
CA PRO A 33 4.61 -19.85 -19.21
C PRO A 33 3.48 -18.82 -19.33
N GLU A 34 2.76 -18.83 -20.47
CA GLU A 34 1.53 -18.04 -20.64
C GLU A 34 0.55 -18.37 -19.52
N THR A 35 0.36 -17.45 -18.59
CA THR A 35 -0.59 -17.61 -17.49
C THR A 35 -1.86 -16.84 -17.78
N VAL A 36 -2.98 -17.53 -17.70
CA VAL A 36 -4.30 -16.91 -17.57
C VAL A 36 -4.28 -15.96 -16.37
N ALA A 37 -4.86 -14.78 -16.52
CA ALA A 37 -4.92 -13.81 -15.42
C ALA A 37 -5.55 -14.45 -14.18
N ASP A 38 -4.83 -14.46 -13.06
CA ASP A 38 -5.33 -15.01 -11.79
C ASP A 38 -6.54 -14.15 -11.34
N PRO A 39 -7.75 -14.75 -11.20
CA PRO A 39 -8.93 -14.02 -10.76
C PRO A 39 -8.73 -13.26 -9.43
N ASN A 40 -7.93 -13.83 -8.52
CA ASN A 40 -7.61 -13.20 -7.24
C ASN A 40 -6.80 -11.92 -7.43
N LEU A 41 -5.94 -11.87 -8.45
CA LEU A 41 -5.17 -10.68 -8.76
C LEU A 41 -6.08 -9.55 -9.29
N VAL A 42 -7.07 -9.90 -10.13
CA VAL A 42 -8.06 -8.94 -10.63
C VAL A 42 -8.87 -8.37 -9.48
N LEU A 43 -9.36 -9.23 -8.61
CA LEU A 43 -10.14 -8.85 -7.44
C LEU A 43 -9.33 -7.96 -6.47
N SER A 44 -8.09 -8.33 -6.20
CA SER A 44 -7.20 -7.52 -5.35
C SER A 44 -7.01 -6.12 -5.91
N ARG A 45 -6.81 -5.99 -7.23
CA ARG A 45 -6.68 -4.68 -7.90
C ARG A 45 -7.95 -3.84 -7.82
N LEU A 46 -9.11 -4.48 -7.94
CA LEU A 46 -10.39 -3.79 -7.75
C LEU A 46 -10.48 -3.18 -6.35
N VAL A 47 -10.22 -3.99 -5.33
CA VAL A 47 -10.26 -3.56 -3.94
C VAL A 47 -9.24 -2.44 -3.68
N GLU A 48 -8.01 -2.57 -4.18
CA GLU A 48 -6.99 -1.51 -4.08
C GLU A 48 -7.46 -0.20 -4.71
N ASN A 49 -8.10 -0.25 -5.88
CA ASN A 49 -8.64 0.93 -6.55
C ASN A 49 -9.79 1.57 -5.75
N ARG A 50 -10.70 0.76 -5.20
CA ARG A 50 -11.81 1.25 -4.37
C ARG A 50 -11.30 1.90 -3.08
N VAL A 51 -10.39 1.25 -2.37
CA VAL A 51 -9.74 1.82 -1.17
C VAL A 51 -9.07 3.16 -1.49
N ARG A 52 -8.33 3.23 -2.60
CA ARG A 52 -7.70 4.48 -3.05
C ARG A 52 -8.72 5.57 -3.33
N GLY A 53 -9.85 5.23 -3.95
CA GLY A 53 -10.95 6.14 -4.22
C GLY A 53 -11.58 6.70 -2.94
N GLU A 54 -11.80 5.87 -1.93
CA GLU A 54 -12.35 6.31 -0.64
C GLU A 54 -11.39 7.24 0.10
N VAL A 55 -10.10 6.92 0.11
CA VAL A 55 -9.09 7.81 0.71
C VAL A 55 -8.97 9.13 -0.05
N ALA A 56 -9.15 9.11 -1.37
CA ALA A 56 -9.12 10.31 -2.21
C ALA A 56 -10.31 11.28 -1.95
N GLN A 57 -11.37 10.83 -1.31
CA GLN A 57 -12.48 11.72 -0.89
C GLN A 57 -12.08 12.62 0.28
N GLN A 58 -11.04 12.25 1.04
CA GLN A 58 -10.59 12.97 2.22
C GLN A 58 -9.24 13.64 2.05
N LEU A 59 -8.39 13.08 1.19
CA LEU A 59 -7.02 13.53 0.96
C LEU A 59 -6.82 13.82 -0.54
N SER A 60 -5.96 14.78 -0.84
CA SER A 60 -5.63 15.13 -2.22
C SER A 60 -4.72 14.05 -2.85
N PRO A 61 -5.19 13.29 -3.86
CA PRO A 61 -4.37 12.27 -4.51
C PRO A 61 -3.24 12.90 -5.32
N THR A 62 -2.11 12.19 -5.42
CA THR A 62 -0.99 12.59 -6.27
C THR A 62 -0.63 11.49 -7.27
N ASP A 63 -0.04 11.89 -8.41
CA ASP A 63 0.50 10.95 -9.40
C ASP A 63 1.88 10.41 -9.03
N TYR A 64 2.49 10.95 -7.96
CA TYR A 64 3.84 10.62 -7.52
C TYR A 64 3.88 9.34 -6.68
N ARG A 65 3.45 8.22 -7.27
CA ARG A 65 3.27 6.94 -6.59
C ARG A 65 4.48 6.01 -6.67
N VAL A 66 5.60 6.45 -7.20
CA VAL A 66 6.80 5.63 -7.30
C VAL A 66 7.89 6.19 -6.40
N LEU A 67 8.24 5.43 -5.38
CA LEU A 67 9.38 5.74 -4.52
C LEU A 67 10.66 5.25 -5.21
N ARG A 68 11.58 6.18 -5.47
CA ARG A 68 12.91 5.91 -6.05
C ARG A 68 13.96 6.23 -5.01
N TRP A 69 14.97 5.36 -4.87
CA TRP A 69 16.14 5.63 -4.04
C TRP A 69 17.38 4.93 -4.59
N GLU A 70 18.54 5.31 -4.10
CA GLU A 70 19.80 4.60 -4.32
C GLU A 70 20.21 3.92 -3.03
N GLN A 71 20.52 2.64 -3.13
CA GLN A 71 20.94 1.81 -2.00
C GLN A 71 22.33 1.24 -2.27
N ARG A 72 23.19 1.31 -1.25
CA ARG A 72 24.53 0.74 -1.30
C ARG A 72 24.49 -0.77 -1.06
N ASP A 73 25.18 -1.53 -1.90
CA ASP A 73 25.36 -2.97 -1.70
C ASP A 73 26.57 -3.30 -0.80
N ILE A 74 26.80 -4.59 -0.61
CA ILE A 74 27.94 -5.12 0.15
C ILE A 74 29.29 -4.81 -0.50
N GLN A 75 29.31 -4.55 -1.82
CA GLN A 75 30.49 -4.19 -2.59
C GLN A 75 30.68 -2.67 -2.69
N ASN A 76 29.92 -1.91 -1.90
CA ASN A 76 30.02 -0.45 -1.85
C ASN A 76 29.54 0.28 -3.10
N ARG A 77 28.78 -0.38 -4.01
CA ARG A 77 28.19 0.19 -5.21
C ARG A 77 26.76 0.64 -4.95
N PHE A 78 26.35 1.73 -5.57
CA PHE A 78 24.97 2.20 -5.48
C PHE A 78 24.12 1.64 -6.62
N PHE A 79 22.95 1.09 -6.24
CA PHE A 79 21.92 0.63 -7.17
C PHE A 79 20.67 1.46 -7.00
N VAL A 80 20.07 1.84 -8.10
CA VAL A 80 18.76 2.48 -8.12
C VAL A 80 17.71 1.42 -7.82
N ARG A 81 16.82 1.76 -6.88
CA ARG A 81 15.66 0.96 -6.49
C ARG A 81 14.41 1.75 -6.78
N PHE A 82 13.36 1.03 -7.13
CA PHE A 82 12.03 1.57 -7.32
C PHE A 82 11.04 0.72 -6.55
N ARG A 83 10.00 1.39 -6.04
CA ARG A 83 8.84 0.74 -5.46
C ARG A 83 7.60 1.53 -5.85
N GLU A 84 6.64 0.88 -6.47
CA GLU A 84 5.30 1.42 -6.64
C GLU A 84 4.55 1.33 -5.31
N LEU A 85 3.82 2.39 -4.98
CA LEU A 85 2.98 2.53 -3.80
C LEU A 85 1.53 2.46 -4.23
N ASP A 86 0.67 1.85 -3.43
CA ASP A 86 -0.74 1.69 -3.76
C ASP A 86 -1.45 3.06 -3.84
N GLY A 87 -1.00 4.03 -3.03
CA GLY A 87 -1.42 5.42 -3.11
C GLY A 87 -0.45 6.37 -2.45
N VAL A 88 -0.41 7.61 -2.94
CA VAL A 88 0.26 8.73 -2.29
C VAL A 88 -0.67 9.93 -2.32
N PHE A 89 -0.85 10.58 -1.19
CA PHE A 89 -1.76 11.70 -1.02
C PHE A 89 -1.07 12.84 -0.29
N GLU A 90 -1.66 14.01 -0.39
CA GLU A 90 -1.31 15.17 0.44
C GLU A 90 -2.43 15.44 1.45
N ALA A 91 -2.05 15.54 2.71
CA ALA A 91 -2.91 16.01 3.79
C ALA A 91 -2.57 17.45 4.16
N GLY A 92 -3.33 18.05 5.09
CA GLY A 92 -3.04 19.36 5.66
C GLY A 92 -1.58 19.49 6.12
N ASN A 93 -1.08 20.71 6.20
CA ASN A 93 0.30 21.03 6.62
C ASN A 93 1.41 20.41 5.74
N ARG A 94 1.12 20.12 4.46
CA ARG A 94 2.05 19.47 3.52
C ARG A 94 2.55 18.11 4.02
N THR A 95 1.68 17.36 4.68
CA THR A 95 1.99 16.00 5.11
C THR A 95 1.79 15.05 3.94
N THR A 96 2.81 14.29 3.60
CA THR A 96 2.72 13.20 2.61
C THR A 96 2.15 11.96 3.27
N VAL A 97 1.13 11.36 2.67
CA VAL A 97 0.49 10.13 3.14
C VAL A 97 0.78 9.02 2.15
N ILE A 98 1.38 7.93 2.62
CA ILE A 98 1.61 6.71 1.85
C ILE A 98 0.54 5.70 2.22
N LEU A 99 -0.19 5.21 1.23
CA LEU A 99 -1.17 4.13 1.37
C LEU A 99 -0.56 2.80 0.93
N GLU A 100 -0.76 1.78 1.73
CA GLU A 100 -0.57 0.37 1.41
C GLU A 100 -1.90 -0.35 1.61
N VAL A 101 -2.34 -1.16 0.65
CA VAL A 101 -3.59 -1.92 0.72
C VAL A 101 -3.26 -3.41 0.78
N LYS A 102 -3.96 -4.13 1.62
CA LYS A 102 -3.92 -5.60 1.67
C LYS A 102 -5.30 -6.18 1.51
N ALA A 103 -5.61 -6.58 0.28
CA ALA A 103 -6.76 -7.40 -0.06
C ALA A 103 -6.34 -8.87 0.07
N SER A 104 -6.55 -9.48 1.22
CA SER A 104 -6.01 -10.83 1.50
C SER A 104 -6.80 -11.54 2.58
N ALA A 105 -6.89 -12.86 2.45
CA ALA A 105 -7.39 -13.79 3.47
C ALA A 105 -6.28 -14.27 4.43
N SER A 106 -5.06 -13.73 4.38
CA SER A 106 -3.91 -14.27 5.09
C SER A 106 -3.31 -13.29 6.10
N LYS A 107 -3.19 -13.75 7.36
CA LYS A 107 -2.49 -13.01 8.44
C LYS A 107 -1.05 -12.65 8.07
N SER A 108 -0.37 -13.49 7.31
CA SER A 108 1.01 -13.25 6.86
C SER A 108 1.08 -12.07 5.89
N SER A 109 0.08 -11.92 5.00
CA SER A 109 -0.01 -10.80 4.07
C SER A 109 -0.13 -9.46 4.81
N ILE A 110 -0.89 -9.40 5.91
CA ILE A 110 -1.05 -8.19 6.70
C ILE A 110 0.23 -7.80 7.40
N LYS A 111 0.92 -8.77 8.03
CA LYS A 111 2.25 -8.52 8.62
C LYS A 111 3.25 -8.04 7.57
N SER A 112 3.22 -8.65 6.39
CA SER A 112 4.03 -8.23 5.24
C SER A 112 3.69 -6.81 4.81
N GLY A 113 2.40 -6.46 4.70
CA GLY A 113 1.93 -5.12 4.37
C GLY A 113 2.43 -4.06 5.33
N LEU A 114 2.32 -4.33 6.65
CA LEU A 114 2.83 -3.41 7.66
C LEU A 114 4.36 -3.23 7.56
N ALA A 115 5.10 -4.31 7.36
CA ALA A 115 6.55 -4.25 7.17
C ALA A 115 6.93 -3.46 5.91
N GLN A 116 6.16 -3.67 4.84
CA GLN A 116 6.32 -2.97 3.57
C GLN A 116 6.05 -1.47 3.73
N LEU A 117 4.94 -1.09 4.38
CA LEU A 117 4.59 0.30 4.64
C LEU A 117 5.65 1.00 5.50
N ARG A 118 6.09 0.35 6.59
CA ARG A 118 7.16 0.88 7.45
C ARG A 118 8.44 1.14 6.66
N ALA A 119 8.82 0.22 5.79
CA ALA A 119 10.00 0.39 4.95
C ALA A 119 9.85 1.55 3.96
N ALA A 120 8.65 1.72 3.36
CA ALA A 120 8.35 2.82 2.45
C ALA A 120 8.39 4.17 3.18
N VAL A 121 7.70 4.29 4.31
CA VAL A 121 7.69 5.51 5.16
C VAL A 121 9.11 5.86 5.61
N LYS A 122 9.87 4.88 6.13
CA LYS A 122 11.26 5.08 6.54
C LYS A 122 12.16 5.53 5.38
N THR A 123 11.96 4.99 4.19
CA THR A 123 12.75 5.41 3.01
C THR A 123 12.36 6.82 2.59
N ALA A 124 11.06 7.10 2.47
CA ALA A 124 10.55 8.38 2.02
C ALA A 124 10.85 9.52 3.03
N SER A 125 10.98 9.23 4.34
CA SER A 125 11.32 10.23 5.36
C SER A 125 12.70 10.88 5.15
N HIS A 126 13.56 10.31 4.31
CA HIS A 126 14.81 10.96 3.91
C HIS A 126 14.60 12.15 2.96
N ALA A 127 13.43 12.26 2.33
CA ALA A 127 13.10 13.35 1.41
C ALA A 127 11.88 14.17 1.86
N GLN A 128 11.01 13.57 2.69
CA GLN A 128 9.76 14.17 3.14
C GLN A 128 9.77 14.29 4.67
N PRO A 129 9.84 15.49 5.24
CA PRO A 129 9.95 15.66 6.69
C PRO A 129 8.66 15.33 7.45
N LYS A 130 7.52 15.39 6.76
CA LYS A 130 6.20 15.06 7.32
C LYS A 130 5.60 13.94 6.51
N ILE A 131 5.58 12.74 7.09
CA ILE A 131 5.12 11.56 6.37
C ILE A 131 4.36 10.62 7.29
N VAL A 132 3.22 10.16 6.81
CA VAL A 132 2.32 9.24 7.50
C VAL A 132 2.09 8.02 6.62
N GLY A 133 1.98 6.85 7.22
CA GLY A 133 1.57 5.63 6.54
C GLY A 133 0.15 5.21 6.90
N ILE A 134 -0.62 4.77 5.91
CA ILE A 134 -1.92 4.11 6.11
C ILE A 134 -1.82 2.69 5.56
N LEU A 135 -2.07 1.69 6.40
CA LEU A 135 -2.33 0.31 5.99
C LEU A 135 -3.83 0.06 6.02
N ALA A 136 -4.45 -0.05 4.84
CA ALA A 136 -5.84 -0.45 4.71
C ALA A 136 -5.93 -1.96 4.49
N ILE A 137 -6.69 -2.64 5.32
CA ILE A 137 -6.89 -4.08 5.28
C ILE A 137 -8.29 -4.36 4.75
N ALA A 138 -8.40 -5.06 3.63
CA ALA A 138 -9.64 -5.62 3.11
C ALA A 138 -9.61 -7.14 3.33
N ASP A 139 -10.45 -7.62 4.22
CA ASP A 139 -10.51 -9.04 4.57
C ASP A 139 -11.30 -9.82 3.52
N MET A 140 -10.59 -10.61 2.72
CA MET A 140 -11.14 -11.36 1.60
C MET A 140 -11.56 -12.80 1.97
N GLY A 141 -11.63 -13.15 3.23
CA GLY A 141 -11.99 -14.52 3.62
C GLY A 141 -11.79 -14.84 5.10
N GLU A 142 -10.79 -15.67 5.43
CA GLU A 142 -10.55 -16.14 6.81
C GLU A 142 -10.37 -15.03 7.87
N TRP A 143 -10.01 -13.82 7.45
CA TRP A 143 -9.91 -12.69 8.34
C TRP A 143 -11.29 -12.22 8.85
N PHE A 144 -12.32 -12.33 8.03
CA PHE A 144 -13.69 -12.07 8.46
C PHE A 144 -14.07 -12.97 9.63
N ASP A 145 -13.77 -14.26 9.49
CA ASP A 145 -14.03 -15.23 10.55
C ASP A 145 -13.20 -14.90 11.81
N THR A 146 -11.99 -14.39 11.62
CA THR A 146 -11.11 -14.05 12.73
C THR A 146 -11.47 -12.74 13.40
N PHE A 147 -11.88 -11.71 12.66
CA PHE A 147 -12.19 -10.39 13.19
C PHE A 147 -13.68 -10.16 13.41
N GLY A 148 -14.54 -10.70 12.54
CA GLY A 148 -15.97 -10.42 12.54
C GLY A 148 -16.81 -11.43 13.33
N GLN A 149 -16.59 -12.71 13.16
CA GLN A 149 -17.42 -13.75 13.81
C GLN A 149 -16.87 -14.20 15.16
N SER A 150 -15.57 -14.32 15.26
CA SER A 150 -14.96 -14.59 16.53
C SER A 150 -14.75 -13.26 17.26
N ALA A 151 -15.75 -12.71 17.84
CA ALA A 151 -15.69 -11.55 18.75
C ALA A 151 -14.55 -11.65 19.80
N THR A 152 -13.69 -12.61 19.66
CA THR A 152 -12.61 -12.99 20.58
C THR A 152 -11.34 -12.18 20.40
N ARG A 153 -11.10 -11.54 19.27
CA ARG A 153 -9.92 -10.69 19.09
C ARG A 153 -10.19 -9.47 18.20
N PRO A 154 -10.46 -8.31 18.80
CA PRO A 154 -10.53 -7.04 18.08
C PRO A 154 -9.27 -6.75 17.27
N LEU A 155 -9.39 -5.95 16.21
CA LEU A 155 -8.23 -5.51 15.40
C LEU A 155 -7.09 -4.97 16.27
N ALA A 156 -7.42 -4.25 17.34
CA ALA A 156 -6.47 -3.71 18.30
C ALA A 156 -5.56 -4.77 18.91
N ASP A 157 -6.09 -5.96 19.24
CA ASP A 157 -5.32 -7.03 19.86
C ASP A 157 -4.27 -7.63 18.93
N HIS A 158 -4.51 -7.59 17.61
CA HIS A 158 -3.54 -8.07 16.61
C HIS A 158 -2.35 -7.12 16.44
N PHE A 159 -2.52 -5.85 16.81
CA PHE A 159 -1.50 -4.82 16.76
C PHE A 159 -1.02 -4.37 18.14
N ALA A 160 -1.45 -5.07 19.21
CA ALA A 160 -1.02 -4.79 20.58
C ALA A 160 0.51 -4.76 20.69
N GLY A 161 1.04 -3.72 21.31
CA GLY A 161 2.50 -3.49 21.43
C GLY A 161 3.19 -3.02 20.17
N MET A 162 2.46 -2.77 19.09
CA MET A 162 2.99 -2.13 17.88
C MET A 162 2.72 -0.62 17.93
N ASP A 163 3.67 0.16 17.42
CA ASP A 163 3.50 1.61 17.26
C ASP A 163 2.64 1.90 16.03
N VAL A 164 1.33 1.77 16.19
CA VAL A 164 0.31 2.05 15.18
C VAL A 164 -0.93 2.65 15.81
N THR A 165 -1.63 3.50 15.08
CA THR A 165 -2.95 4.03 15.46
C THR A 165 -4.03 3.27 14.69
N LEU A 166 -5.15 2.97 15.35
CA LEU A 166 -6.28 2.20 14.79
C LEU A 166 -7.51 3.11 14.63
N PRO A 167 -7.58 3.91 13.56
CA PRO A 167 -8.77 4.73 13.27
C PRO A 167 -9.90 3.89 12.68
N ASP A 168 -11.11 4.44 12.73
CA ASP A 168 -12.26 3.92 12.00
C ASP A 168 -12.05 4.01 10.48
N TRP A 169 -12.86 3.30 9.73
CA TRP A 169 -12.88 3.37 8.27
C TRP A 169 -13.83 4.48 7.77
N PRO A 170 -13.45 5.23 6.70
CA PRO A 170 -12.09 5.36 6.18
C PRO A 170 -11.20 6.13 7.16
N ALA A 171 -9.91 5.77 7.21
CA ALA A 171 -8.98 6.33 8.17
C ALA A 171 -8.92 7.86 8.06
N ARG A 172 -9.43 8.56 9.07
CA ARG A 172 -9.31 10.01 9.19
C ARG A 172 -8.01 10.33 9.90
N LEU A 173 -7.15 11.06 9.21
CA LEU A 173 -5.93 11.54 9.84
C LEU A 173 -6.26 12.72 10.74
N PRO A 174 -5.79 12.74 12.00
CA PRO A 174 -5.83 13.94 12.81
C PRO A 174 -5.08 15.08 12.11
N GLU A 175 -5.66 16.28 12.10
CA GLU A 175 -5.12 17.44 11.37
C GLU A 175 -3.70 17.85 11.78
N ASP A 176 -3.31 17.52 13.01
CA ASP A 176 -2.01 17.81 13.61
C ASP A 176 -0.96 16.71 13.37
N ARG A 177 -1.37 15.54 12.85
CA ARG A 177 -0.44 14.42 12.64
C ARG A 177 0.46 14.65 11.43
N THR A 178 1.76 14.54 11.68
CA THR A 178 2.82 14.70 10.69
C THR A 178 3.69 13.45 10.56
N ASP A 179 3.44 12.43 11.37
CA ASP A 179 4.16 11.15 11.41
C ASP A 179 3.26 10.01 11.92
N GLY A 180 3.76 8.79 11.88
CA GLY A 180 3.11 7.60 12.41
C GLY A 180 2.56 6.65 11.35
N ILE A 181 2.05 5.53 11.84
CA ILE A 181 1.41 4.48 11.04
C ILE A 181 -0.03 4.29 11.55
N PHE A 182 -0.96 4.34 10.62
CA PHE A 182 -2.37 4.08 10.85
C PHE A 182 -2.73 2.75 10.20
N VAL A 183 -3.49 1.91 10.91
CA VAL A 183 -3.99 0.64 10.38
C VAL A 183 -5.50 0.65 10.48
N THR A 184 -6.20 0.47 9.37
CA THR A 184 -7.67 0.47 9.33
C THR A 184 -8.19 -0.78 8.62
N LEU A 185 -9.35 -1.26 9.06
CA LEU A 185 -10.05 -2.37 8.45
C LEU A 185 -11.20 -1.84 7.60
N VAL A 186 -11.27 -2.26 6.34
CA VAL A 186 -12.45 -2.01 5.49
C VAL A 186 -13.61 -2.82 6.04
N PRO A 187 -14.74 -2.20 6.41
CA PRO A 187 -15.89 -2.92 6.94
C PRO A 187 -16.43 -3.95 5.94
N SER A 188 -16.92 -5.08 6.45
CA SER A 188 -17.42 -6.18 5.62
C SER A 188 -18.56 -5.78 4.70
N GLU A 189 -19.46 -4.93 5.17
CA GLU A 189 -20.58 -4.40 4.40
C GLU A 189 -20.12 -3.48 3.26
N VAL A 190 -19.08 -2.70 3.48
CA VAL A 190 -18.45 -1.85 2.44
C VAL A 190 -17.81 -2.73 1.37
N LEU A 191 -17.03 -3.73 1.81
CA LEU A 191 -16.37 -4.67 0.91
C LEU A 191 -17.38 -5.48 0.11
N ALA A 192 -18.43 -5.99 0.74
CA ALA A 192 -19.52 -6.71 0.07
C ALA A 192 -20.21 -5.84 -1.00
N GLY A 193 -20.44 -4.55 -0.71
CA GLY A 193 -20.97 -3.60 -1.67
C GLY A 193 -20.06 -3.41 -2.90
N TRP A 194 -18.75 -3.39 -2.71
CA TRP A 194 -17.80 -3.29 -3.83
C TRP A 194 -17.74 -4.55 -4.69
N LEU A 195 -17.89 -5.73 -4.06
CA LEU A 195 -17.80 -7.02 -4.73
C LEU A 195 -19.12 -7.47 -5.38
N ALA A 196 -20.25 -6.87 -5.00
CA ALA A 196 -21.56 -7.11 -5.59
C ALA A 196 -21.74 -6.45 -6.98
N VAL A 197 -20.86 -5.54 -7.36
CA VAL A 197 -20.86 -4.93 -8.71
C VAL A 197 -20.33 -5.95 -9.71
N GLU A 198 -21.13 -6.26 -10.74
CA GLU A 198 -20.85 -7.34 -11.69
C GLU A 198 -19.47 -7.25 -12.34
N PRO A 199 -18.83 -8.39 -12.63
CA PRO A 199 -17.49 -8.46 -13.24
C PRO A 199 -17.37 -7.80 -14.63
N GLN A 200 -18.48 -7.46 -15.27
CA GLN A 200 -18.49 -6.90 -16.62
C GLN A 200 -17.92 -5.48 -16.72
N GLU A 201 -17.90 -4.72 -15.62
CA GLU A 201 -17.24 -3.40 -15.57
C GLU A 201 -15.71 -3.48 -15.35
N LEU A 202 -15.21 -4.67 -15.06
CA LEU A 202 -13.78 -4.89 -14.72
C LEU A 202 -12.91 -5.17 -15.94
N LEU A 203 -13.49 -5.34 -17.12
CA LEU A 203 -12.81 -5.71 -18.36
C LEU A 203 -12.69 -4.54 -19.36
N GLN A 204 -13.12 -3.34 -19.00
CA GLN A 204 -12.92 -2.10 -19.78
C GLN A 204 -11.74 -1.30 -19.18
#